data_39785a0b502c1859dc4d5e108a14436b
#
_entry.id   39785a0b502c1859dc4d5e108a14436b
#
_cell.length_a   1.000
_cell.length_b   1.000
_cell.length_c   1.000
_cell.angle_alpha   90.00
_cell.angle_beta   90.00
_cell.angle_gamma   90.00
#
_symmetry.space_group_name_H-M   'P 1'
#
loop_
_entity.id
_entity.type
_entity.pdbx_description
1 polymer ?
#
loop_
_entity_poly.entity_id
_entity_poly.type
_entity_poly.pdbx_seq_one_letter_code
_entity_poly.pdbx_strand_id
1 'polypeptide(L)'
;LIVKEQVIGVINCYTSSAHELTKEEIQMLSSIAHQAGLAIENTRLAAETLAAQKALETRKLVERAKGILQSEAKLTEEDAYKRIQQQSRRMRKPMKDIAEAIILASEFKKMSPSE
;
A
#
# COMPACT_ATOMS: atom_id res chain seq x y z
N LEU A 1 1.59 15.62 -20.57
CA LEU A 1 2.52 14.55 -20.22
C LEU A 1 1.98 13.20 -20.71
N ILE A 2 2.76 12.52 -21.53
CA ILE A 2 2.37 11.22 -22.08
C ILE A 2 3.40 10.18 -21.73
N VAL A 3 2.94 9.06 -21.14
CA VAL A 3 3.78 7.90 -20.83
C VAL A 3 3.04 6.66 -21.32
N LYS A 4 3.73 5.79 -22.08
CA LYS A 4 3.14 4.56 -22.63
C LYS A 4 1.82 4.84 -23.40
N GLU A 5 1.83 5.90 -24.18
CA GLU A 5 0.69 6.33 -24.98
C GLU A 5 -0.52 6.81 -24.18
N GLN A 6 -0.36 7.01 -22.87
CA GLN A 6 -1.42 7.56 -22.01
C GLN A 6 -1.09 8.98 -21.60
N VAL A 7 -2.09 9.85 -21.67
CA VAL A 7 -1.95 11.22 -21.18
C VAL A 7 -2.11 11.18 -19.66
N ILE A 8 -1.04 11.50 -18.93
CA ILE A 8 -1.06 11.50 -17.47
C ILE A 8 -1.13 12.89 -16.86
N GLY A 9 -0.97 13.93 -17.67
CA GLY A 9 -1.05 15.29 -17.19
C GLY A 9 -0.73 16.30 -18.27
N VAL A 10 -0.76 17.56 -17.90
CA VAL A 10 -0.51 18.70 -18.80
C VAL A 10 0.38 19.69 -18.06
N ILE A 11 1.39 20.22 -18.78
CA ILE A 11 2.24 21.29 -18.26
C ILE A 11 1.87 22.57 -18.99
N ASN A 12 1.50 23.58 -18.22
CA ASN A 12 1.19 24.90 -18.76
C ASN A 12 2.38 25.82 -18.55
N CYS A 13 2.79 26.50 -19.62
CA CYS A 13 3.89 27.46 -19.57
C CYS A 13 3.38 28.85 -19.84
N TYR A 14 3.78 29.79 -18.99
CA TYR A 14 3.37 31.19 -19.12
C TYR A 14 4.61 32.06 -19.25
N THR A 15 4.55 33.06 -20.13
CA THR A 15 5.63 34.02 -20.28
C THR A 15 5.11 35.43 -19.94
N SER A 16 6.01 36.29 -19.46
CA SER A 16 5.66 37.67 -19.09
C SER A 16 5.43 38.56 -20.33
N SER A 17 5.90 38.14 -21.47
CA SER A 17 5.70 38.85 -22.74
C SER A 17 5.16 37.90 -23.81
N ALA A 18 4.32 38.39 -24.67
CA ALA A 18 3.79 37.59 -25.78
C ALA A 18 4.89 37.38 -26.83
N HIS A 19 5.24 36.12 -27.09
CA HIS A 19 6.13 35.78 -28.19
C HIS A 19 5.88 34.35 -28.61
N GLU A 20 6.25 34.00 -29.81
CA GLU A 20 6.16 32.65 -30.29
C GLU A 20 7.37 31.85 -29.77
N LEU A 21 7.12 30.60 -29.37
CA LEU A 21 8.19 29.73 -28.95
C LEU A 21 9.06 29.27 -30.12
N THR A 22 10.35 29.29 -29.96
CA THR A 22 11.26 28.77 -30.97
C THR A 22 11.23 27.25 -30.96
N LYS A 23 11.72 26.62 -32.03
CA LYS A 23 11.82 25.16 -32.07
C LYS A 23 12.70 24.61 -30.90
N GLU A 24 13.74 25.33 -30.57
CA GLU A 24 14.64 24.95 -29.48
C GLU A 24 13.93 25.00 -28.13
N GLU A 25 13.11 26.02 -27.90
CA GLU A 25 12.31 26.15 -26.68
C GLU A 25 11.28 25.03 -26.58
N ILE A 26 10.62 24.71 -27.71
CA ILE A 26 9.63 23.63 -27.76
C ILE A 26 10.30 22.28 -27.43
N GLN A 27 11.48 22.02 -27.99
CA GLN A 27 12.21 20.79 -27.73
C GLN A 27 12.62 20.68 -26.25
N MET A 28 13.07 21.78 -25.66
CA MET A 28 13.43 21.81 -24.25
C MET A 28 12.23 21.54 -23.36
N LEU A 29 11.09 22.18 -23.61
CA LEU A 29 9.86 21.97 -22.86
C LEU A 29 9.35 20.54 -23.00
N SER A 30 9.42 20.01 -24.21
CA SER A 30 8.99 18.62 -24.47
C SER A 30 9.87 17.63 -23.72
N SER A 31 11.17 17.88 -23.67
CA SER A 31 12.12 17.03 -22.92
C SER A 31 11.84 17.05 -21.43
N ILE A 32 11.61 18.25 -20.87
CA ILE A 32 11.26 18.41 -19.46
C ILE A 32 9.95 17.70 -19.14
N ALA A 33 8.94 17.86 -19.99
CA ALA A 33 7.65 17.23 -19.81
C ALA A 33 7.77 15.70 -19.84
N HIS A 34 8.57 15.17 -20.75
CA HIS A 34 8.80 13.72 -20.84
C HIS A 34 9.47 13.18 -19.56
N GLN A 35 10.51 13.85 -19.08
CA GLN A 35 11.20 13.44 -17.86
C GLN A 35 10.29 13.53 -16.65
N ALA A 36 9.49 14.61 -16.55
CA ALA A 36 8.53 14.77 -15.46
C ALA A 36 7.47 13.66 -15.50
N GLY A 37 6.99 13.31 -16.69
CA GLY A 37 6.03 12.26 -16.87
C GLY A 37 6.57 10.90 -16.40
N LEU A 38 7.80 10.58 -16.77
CA LEU A 38 8.44 9.32 -16.34
C LEU A 38 8.62 9.30 -14.82
N ALA A 39 9.04 10.40 -14.21
CA ALA A 39 9.22 10.47 -12.77
C ALA A 39 7.89 10.28 -12.02
N ILE A 40 6.82 10.91 -12.48
CA ILE A 40 5.50 10.77 -11.91
C ILE A 40 5.01 9.33 -12.02
N GLU A 41 5.17 8.71 -13.18
CA GLU A 41 4.74 7.33 -13.40
C GLU A 41 5.54 6.36 -12.53
N ASN A 42 6.85 6.54 -12.41
CA ASN A 42 7.68 5.70 -11.55
C ASN A 42 7.25 5.80 -10.08
N THR A 43 6.95 7.00 -9.60
CA THR A 43 6.46 7.19 -8.23
C THR A 43 5.12 6.50 -8.02
N ARG A 44 4.21 6.62 -8.98
CA ARG A 44 2.91 5.97 -8.92
C ARG A 44 3.03 4.45 -8.85
N LEU A 45 3.87 3.87 -9.72
CA LEU A 45 4.09 2.42 -9.75
C LEU A 45 4.73 1.93 -8.45
N ALA A 46 5.68 2.68 -7.90
CA ALA A 46 6.29 2.34 -6.62
C ALA A 46 5.27 2.34 -5.49
N ALA A 47 4.38 3.34 -5.47
CA ALA A 47 3.33 3.41 -4.46
C ALA A 47 2.33 2.25 -4.59
N GLU A 48 1.95 1.88 -5.81
CA GLU A 48 1.06 0.75 -6.05
C GLU A 48 1.71 -0.57 -5.61
N THR A 49 2.99 -0.76 -5.90
CA THR A 49 3.72 -1.95 -5.49
C THR A 49 3.80 -2.04 -3.96
N LEU A 50 4.08 -0.94 -3.29
CA LEU A 50 4.15 -0.89 -1.83
C LEU A 50 2.79 -1.22 -1.21
N ALA A 51 1.71 -0.66 -1.75
CA ALA A 51 0.37 -0.93 -1.26
C ALA A 51 0.01 -2.42 -1.41
N ALA A 52 0.36 -3.02 -2.56
CA ALA A 52 0.13 -4.44 -2.80
C ALA A 52 0.93 -5.32 -1.83
N GLN A 53 2.18 -4.96 -1.57
CA GLN A 53 3.02 -5.70 -0.61
C GLN A 53 2.46 -5.62 0.80
N LYS A 54 2.00 -4.44 1.23
CA LYS A 54 1.39 -4.26 2.55
C LYS A 54 0.11 -5.06 2.69
N ALA A 55 -0.72 -5.08 1.64
CA ALA A 55 -1.96 -5.87 1.65
C ALA A 55 -1.65 -7.36 1.78
N LEU A 56 -0.63 -7.84 1.06
CA LEU A 56 -0.21 -9.24 1.15
C LEU A 56 0.31 -9.60 2.53
N GLU A 57 1.12 -8.75 3.13
CA GLU A 57 1.63 -8.94 4.49
C GLU A 57 0.49 -9.02 5.50
N THR A 58 -0.48 -8.10 5.38
CA THR A 58 -1.66 -8.09 6.25
C THR A 58 -2.43 -9.40 6.11
N ARG A 59 -2.64 -9.87 4.88
CA ARG A 59 -3.33 -11.12 4.63
C ARG A 59 -2.63 -12.31 5.26
N LYS A 60 -1.30 -12.38 5.13
CA LYS A 60 -0.50 -13.44 5.74
C LYS A 60 -0.61 -13.45 7.26
N LEU A 61 -0.55 -12.25 7.87
CA LEU A 61 -0.68 -12.13 9.32
C LEU A 61 -2.07 -12.55 9.79
N VAL A 62 -3.12 -12.11 9.10
CA VAL A 62 -4.50 -12.47 9.44
C VAL A 62 -4.71 -13.98 9.29
N GLU A 63 -4.20 -14.59 8.22
CA GLU A 63 -4.31 -16.03 8.02
C GLU A 63 -3.60 -16.80 9.14
N ARG A 64 -2.43 -16.36 9.54
CA ARG A 64 -1.69 -16.96 10.64
C ARG A 64 -2.45 -16.82 11.97
N ALA A 65 -2.99 -15.63 12.23
CA ALA A 65 -3.78 -15.38 13.44
C ALA A 65 -5.04 -16.24 13.47
N LYS A 66 -5.70 -16.40 12.33
CA LYS A 66 -6.87 -17.30 12.21
C LYS A 66 -6.49 -18.73 12.57
N GLY A 67 -5.36 -19.21 12.03
CA GLY A 67 -4.86 -20.55 12.35
C GLY A 67 -4.64 -20.75 13.85
N ILE A 68 -4.08 -19.75 14.50
CA ILE A 68 -3.84 -19.78 15.96
C ILE A 68 -5.17 -19.87 16.71
N LEU A 69 -6.14 -19.05 16.34
CA LEU A 69 -7.46 -19.07 16.99
C LEU A 69 -8.20 -20.37 16.75
N GLN A 70 -8.08 -20.93 15.55
CA GLN A 70 -8.68 -22.24 15.26
C GLN A 70 -8.06 -23.33 16.15
N SER A 71 -6.76 -23.29 16.33
CA SER A 71 -6.05 -24.30 17.13
C SER A 71 -6.27 -24.11 18.63
N GLU A 72 -6.10 -22.90 19.15
CA GLU A 72 -6.16 -22.64 20.59
C GLU A 72 -7.59 -22.49 21.12
N ALA A 73 -8.45 -21.81 20.37
CA ALA A 73 -9.82 -21.55 20.82
C ALA A 73 -10.85 -22.49 20.18
N LYS A 74 -10.41 -23.41 19.33
CA LYS A 74 -11.27 -24.37 18.63
C LYS A 74 -12.39 -23.71 17.84
N LEU A 75 -12.09 -22.58 17.22
CA LEU A 75 -13.03 -21.85 16.40
C LEU A 75 -12.98 -22.35 14.95
N THR A 76 -14.08 -22.16 14.21
CA THR A 76 -14.06 -22.36 12.77
C THR A 76 -13.29 -21.20 12.12
N GLU A 77 -12.94 -21.37 10.83
CA GLU A 77 -12.24 -20.32 10.09
C GLU A 77 -13.06 -19.02 10.06
N GLU A 78 -14.38 -19.15 9.81
CA GLU A 78 -15.27 -17.99 9.79
C GLU A 78 -15.34 -17.29 11.15
N ASP A 79 -15.47 -18.05 12.22
CA ASP A 79 -15.57 -17.49 13.57
C ASP A 79 -14.27 -16.82 13.98
N ALA A 80 -13.13 -17.41 13.62
CA ALA A 80 -11.83 -16.83 13.89
C ALA A 80 -11.70 -15.48 13.17
N TYR A 81 -12.08 -15.42 11.90
CA TYR A 81 -12.03 -14.19 11.13
C TYR A 81 -12.95 -13.11 11.72
N LYS A 82 -14.18 -13.50 12.08
CA LYS A 82 -15.14 -12.57 12.70
C LYS A 82 -14.60 -12.03 14.01
N ARG A 83 -13.92 -12.86 14.78
CA ARG A 83 -13.34 -12.42 16.06
C ARG A 83 -12.27 -11.36 15.85
N ILE A 84 -11.40 -11.56 14.86
CA ILE A 84 -10.39 -10.58 14.52
C ILE A 84 -11.05 -9.27 14.07
N GLN A 85 -12.06 -9.36 13.22
CA GLN A 85 -12.83 -8.20 12.76
C GLN A 85 -13.48 -7.44 13.92
N GLN A 86 -14.11 -8.14 14.83
CA GLN A 86 -14.77 -7.54 15.98
C GLN A 86 -13.77 -6.81 16.87
N GLN A 87 -12.63 -7.42 17.13
CA GLN A 87 -11.59 -6.77 17.92
C GLN A 87 -11.03 -5.54 17.22
N SER A 88 -10.85 -5.62 15.92
CA SER A 88 -10.40 -4.49 15.12
C SER A 88 -11.34 -3.30 15.27
N ARG A 89 -12.65 -3.53 15.17
CA ARG A 89 -13.66 -2.49 15.33
C ARG A 89 -13.72 -1.98 16.77
N ARG A 90 -13.67 -2.88 17.73
CA ARG A 90 -13.77 -2.53 19.15
C ARG A 90 -12.59 -1.67 19.59
N MET A 91 -11.39 -2.02 19.17
CA MET A 91 -10.17 -1.31 19.54
C MET A 91 -9.83 -0.17 18.59
N ARG A 92 -10.57 -0.04 17.48
CA ARG A 92 -10.33 0.96 16.44
C ARG A 92 -8.91 0.88 15.90
N LYS A 93 -8.43 -0.33 15.70
CA LYS A 93 -7.10 -0.60 15.14
C LYS A 93 -7.24 -1.43 13.87
N PRO A 94 -6.27 -1.32 12.94
CA PRO A 94 -6.28 -2.18 11.74
C PRO A 94 -6.25 -3.65 12.11
N MET A 95 -6.82 -4.50 11.26
CA MET A 95 -6.78 -5.96 11.45
C MET A 95 -5.35 -6.48 11.54
N LYS A 96 -4.41 -5.83 10.84
CA LYS A 96 -3.00 -6.16 10.92
C LYS A 96 -2.48 -6.11 12.35
N ASP A 97 -2.81 -5.05 13.08
CA ASP A 97 -2.37 -4.87 14.47
C ASP A 97 -2.96 -5.94 15.38
N ILE A 98 -4.24 -6.28 15.19
CA ILE A 98 -4.90 -7.33 15.95
C ILE A 98 -4.26 -8.68 15.65
N ALA A 99 -3.98 -8.97 14.38
CA ALA A 99 -3.33 -10.21 13.99
C ALA A 99 -1.93 -10.32 14.59
N GLU A 100 -1.14 -9.26 14.56
CA GLU A 100 0.19 -9.24 15.16
C GLU A 100 0.12 -9.49 16.67
N ALA A 101 -0.85 -8.90 17.34
CA ALA A 101 -1.04 -9.09 18.77
C ALA A 101 -1.37 -10.55 19.10
N ILE A 102 -2.21 -11.19 18.32
CA ILE A 102 -2.58 -12.61 18.50
C ILE A 102 -1.36 -13.50 18.29
N ILE A 103 -0.58 -13.22 17.25
CA ILE A 103 0.63 -14.01 16.96
C ILE A 103 1.65 -13.85 18.05
N LEU A 104 1.87 -12.62 18.51
CA LEU A 104 2.83 -12.33 19.57
C LEU A 104 2.44 -13.01 20.88
N ALA A 105 1.15 -12.94 21.24
CA ALA A 105 0.66 -13.60 22.44
C ALA A 105 0.86 -15.11 22.39
N SER A 106 0.64 -15.71 21.21
CA SER A 106 0.85 -17.14 21.02
C SER A 106 2.32 -17.52 21.13
N GLU A 107 3.21 -16.73 20.54
CA GLU A 107 4.66 -16.96 20.65
C GLU A 107 5.14 -16.82 22.08
N PHE A 108 4.61 -15.85 22.80
CA PHE A 108 4.95 -15.62 24.20
C PHE A 108 4.53 -16.80 25.08
N LYS A 109 3.37 -17.38 24.82
CA LYS A 109 2.91 -18.59 25.50
C LYS A 109 3.86 -19.75 25.28
N LYS A 110 4.35 -19.92 24.05
CA LYS A 110 5.29 -20.99 23.73
C LYS A 110 6.64 -20.81 24.40
N MET A 111 7.03 -19.56 24.64
CA MET A 111 8.30 -19.24 25.30
C MET A 111 8.24 -19.38 26.80
N SER A 112 7.06 -19.45 27.39
CA SER A 112 6.86 -19.64 28.83
C SER A 112 6.08 -20.94 29.11
N PRO A 113 6.69 -22.09 28.91
CA PRO A 113 5.97 -23.37 29.03
C PRO A 113 5.67 -23.81 30.44
N SER A 114 6.27 -23.21 31.42
CA SER A 114 6.19 -23.66 32.81
C SER A 114 4.84 -23.43 33.46
N GLU A 115 4.02 -22.68 32.81
CA GLU A 115 2.75 -22.30 33.37
C GLU A 115 1.58 -22.83 32.56
#